data_681c6629c7c9d33cbe27369faab9cda9
#
_entry.id   681c6629c7c9d33cbe27369faab9cda9
#
_cell.length_a   1.000
_cell.length_b   1.000
_cell.length_c   1.000
_cell.angle_alpha   90.00
_cell.angle_beta   90.00
_cell.angle_gamma   90.00
#
_symmetry.space_group_name_H-M   'P 1'
#
loop_
_entity.id
_entity.type
_entity.pdbx_description
1 polymer ?
#
loop_
_entity_poly.entity_id
_entity_poly.type
_entity_poly.pdbx_seq_one_letter_code
_entity_poly.pdbx_strand_id
1 'polypeptide(L)'
;MEIHILGTASARPTSSRNVSGSVFSCQEGLVVVDAGEGFQMRYSKQRSRMKHGGEPSLLRPNRIVAVALTHGHLDHTWGLLPFLQTLSLDGRQQPLIVYGPTSSEILDLLQTGGVDVELPPTTASAELLNQYRAWFRLGGTTNHLGYPVRWLLGDPESGRWVEFVDDAKDLLWHESMPQPTSFKTFRIDALSTRHGIPSCAWQISRKERRGSFNRHKASLAGLGNEEKKKLSEGFDIELEGGEVLQASSFRGPSRPSTSIVLSGDTAEQSIEPKEPVTVLVHEATFLNASSERADNYLHSTASGAARTALKCDAKHLILTHFSARLRDVDEALSQAGEVLGQSCSLASANDGDRIRIDDDGEVTMLKLGESGWTQHKLSHH
;
A
#
# COMPACT_ATOMS: atom_id res chain seq x y z
N MET A 1 -1.63 -3.74 -11.74
CA MET A 1 -1.25 -2.87 -10.61
C MET A 1 0.24 -3.00 -10.37
N GLU A 2 0.84 -2.01 -9.75
CA GLU A 2 2.29 -1.97 -9.57
C GLU A 2 2.65 -1.22 -8.29
N ILE A 3 3.73 -1.64 -7.60
CA ILE A 3 4.33 -0.89 -6.51
C ILE A 3 5.76 -0.47 -6.86
N HIS A 4 6.11 0.77 -6.57
CA HIS A 4 7.44 1.32 -6.67
C HIS A 4 8.02 1.45 -5.27
N ILE A 5 9.10 0.77 -4.97
CA ILE A 5 9.80 0.83 -3.69
C ILE A 5 10.83 1.96 -3.76
N LEU A 6 10.64 3.03 -2.99
CA LEU A 6 11.50 4.21 -3.08
C LEU A 6 12.51 4.31 -1.94
N GLY A 7 12.37 3.47 -0.92
CA GLY A 7 13.29 3.40 0.20
C GLY A 7 13.22 2.06 0.91
N THR A 8 14.37 1.53 1.27
CA THR A 8 14.54 0.17 1.79
C THR A 8 15.41 0.10 3.05
N ALA A 9 15.81 1.25 3.62
CA ALA A 9 16.56 1.32 4.86
C ALA A 9 15.65 1.49 6.08
N SER A 10 16.01 0.87 7.18
CA SER A 10 15.43 1.04 8.51
C SER A 10 16.09 2.21 9.24
N ALA A 11 15.30 2.98 9.97
CA ALA A 11 15.63 4.04 10.91
C ALA A 11 16.43 5.23 10.34
N ARG A 12 17.37 5.03 9.45
CA ARG A 12 18.20 6.11 8.87
C ARG A 12 18.65 5.79 7.45
N PRO A 13 18.79 6.80 6.58
CA PRO A 13 19.33 6.57 5.24
C PRO A 13 20.80 6.13 5.31
N THR A 14 21.23 5.43 4.27
CA THR A 14 22.63 5.06 4.02
C THR A 14 23.09 5.66 2.68
N SER A 15 24.34 5.42 2.28
CA SER A 15 24.83 5.86 0.96
C SER A 15 24.09 5.21 -0.22
N SER A 16 23.49 4.03 -0.02
CA SER A 16 22.84 3.25 -1.08
C SER A 16 21.34 3.06 -0.89
N ARG A 17 20.80 3.27 0.32
CA ARG A 17 19.41 3.02 0.69
C ARG A 17 18.82 4.24 1.40
N ASN A 18 17.63 4.62 1.00
CA ASN A 18 16.83 5.63 1.67
C ASN A 18 15.83 4.96 2.64
N VAL A 19 15.30 5.74 3.58
CA VAL A 19 14.28 5.29 4.53
C VAL A 19 12.93 5.06 3.87
N SER A 20 11.96 4.53 4.58
CA SER A 20 10.68 4.03 4.08
C SER A 20 9.93 5.01 3.17
N GLY A 21 9.36 4.46 2.12
CA GLY A 21 8.49 5.15 1.20
C GLY A 21 8.27 4.33 -0.06
N SER A 22 7.00 4.19 -0.45
CA SER A 22 6.59 3.43 -1.62
C SER A 22 5.44 4.10 -2.33
N VAL A 23 5.22 3.77 -3.60
CA VAL A 23 4.08 4.28 -4.37
C VAL A 23 3.38 3.13 -5.06
N PHE A 24 2.17 2.83 -4.62
CA PHE A 24 1.26 1.95 -5.33
C PHE A 24 0.64 2.69 -6.52
N SER A 25 0.57 2.02 -7.67
CA SER A 25 0.02 2.56 -8.92
C SER A 25 -0.99 1.61 -9.54
N CYS A 26 -2.16 2.13 -9.85
CA CYS A 26 -3.18 1.44 -10.63
C CYS A 26 -3.90 2.41 -11.59
N GLN A 27 -4.84 1.91 -12.37
CA GLN A 27 -5.62 2.76 -13.29
C GLN A 27 -6.47 3.80 -12.55
N GLU A 28 -6.93 3.51 -11.33
CA GLU A 28 -7.82 4.35 -10.54
C GLU A 28 -7.11 5.41 -9.69
N GLY A 29 -5.79 5.33 -9.55
CA GLY A 29 -5.02 6.32 -8.81
C GLY A 29 -3.67 5.81 -8.33
N LEU A 30 -3.01 6.65 -7.53
CA LEU A 30 -1.78 6.34 -6.83
C LEU A 30 -2.01 6.44 -5.32
N VAL A 31 -1.40 5.52 -4.56
CA VAL A 31 -1.33 5.61 -3.11
C VAL A 31 0.14 5.65 -2.71
N VAL A 32 0.53 6.69 -1.98
CA VAL A 32 1.84 6.74 -1.32
C VAL A 32 1.73 5.95 -0.02
N VAL A 33 2.63 5.02 0.23
CA VAL A 33 2.73 4.30 1.51
C VAL A 33 4.04 4.68 2.16
N ASP A 34 3.95 5.37 3.26
CA ASP A 34 5.01 6.08 3.96
C ASP A 34 5.73 7.14 3.12
N ALA A 35 6.23 8.15 3.79
CA ALA A 35 6.96 9.26 3.19
C ALA A 35 8.08 9.72 4.15
N GLY A 36 9.08 8.87 4.36
CA GLY A 36 10.22 9.17 5.20
C GLY A 36 11.13 10.27 4.62
N GLU A 37 12.18 10.62 5.32
CA GLU A 37 13.12 11.67 4.94
C GLU A 37 13.55 11.56 3.47
N GLY A 38 13.51 12.66 2.73
CA GLY A 38 13.91 12.71 1.32
C GLY A 38 12.92 12.06 0.34
N PHE A 39 11.72 11.65 0.75
CA PHE A 39 10.72 11.02 -0.12
C PHE A 39 10.44 11.84 -1.38
N GLN A 40 10.28 13.15 -1.25
CA GLN A 40 10.03 14.09 -2.35
C GLN A 40 11.05 13.97 -3.48
N MET A 41 12.35 13.90 -3.14
CA MET A 41 13.42 13.76 -4.13
C MET A 41 13.38 12.39 -4.81
N ARG A 42 13.12 11.33 -4.04
CA ARG A 42 13.04 9.95 -4.55
C ARG A 42 11.87 9.76 -5.49
N TYR A 43 10.71 10.32 -5.12
CA TYR A 43 9.54 10.35 -5.99
C TYR A 43 9.84 11.05 -7.33
N SER A 44 10.48 12.23 -7.29
CA SER A 44 10.88 12.96 -8.48
C SER A 44 11.90 12.18 -9.33
N LYS A 45 12.88 11.54 -8.69
CA LYS A 45 13.86 10.67 -9.37
C LYS A 45 13.19 9.49 -10.05
N GLN A 46 12.23 8.83 -9.37
CA GLN A 46 11.49 7.70 -9.95
C GLN A 46 10.62 8.16 -11.13
N ARG A 47 9.95 9.30 -11.04
CA ARG A 47 9.22 9.89 -12.18
C ARG A 47 10.15 10.12 -13.40
N SER A 48 11.35 10.64 -13.17
CA SER A 48 12.33 10.83 -14.22
C SER A 48 12.74 9.50 -14.87
N ARG A 49 13.00 8.47 -14.06
CA ARG A 49 13.29 7.10 -14.53
C ARG A 49 12.17 6.52 -15.38
N MET A 50 10.91 6.71 -14.94
CA MET A 50 9.72 6.28 -15.69
C MET A 50 9.60 7.00 -17.03
N LYS A 51 9.83 8.30 -17.04
CA LYS A 51 9.81 9.11 -18.27
C LYS A 51 10.87 8.63 -19.29
N HIS A 52 12.10 8.38 -18.85
CA HIS A 52 13.16 7.85 -19.70
C HIS A 52 12.87 6.42 -20.18
N GLY A 53 12.21 5.61 -19.35
CA GLY A 53 11.77 4.28 -19.72
C GLY A 53 10.49 4.21 -20.59
N GLY A 54 9.95 5.36 -21.03
CA GLY A 54 8.76 5.42 -21.89
C GLY A 54 7.42 5.29 -21.16
N GLU A 55 7.40 5.34 -19.82
CA GLU A 55 6.18 5.17 -18.98
C GLU A 55 5.84 6.45 -18.15
N PRO A 56 5.78 7.65 -18.73
CA PRO A 56 5.70 8.90 -17.96
C PRO A 56 4.37 9.14 -17.26
N SER A 57 3.32 8.41 -17.62
CA SER A 57 1.98 8.61 -17.10
C SER A 57 1.74 7.92 -15.75
N LEU A 58 2.58 6.97 -15.35
CA LEU A 58 2.32 6.16 -14.16
C LEU A 58 2.40 6.97 -12.87
N LEU A 59 3.44 7.78 -12.69
CA LEU A 59 3.68 8.54 -11.45
C LEU A 59 3.36 10.04 -11.58
N ARG A 60 2.18 10.41 -12.12
CA ARG A 60 1.76 11.82 -12.15
C ARG A 60 1.25 12.26 -10.78
N PRO A 61 1.73 13.40 -10.20
CA PRO A 61 1.31 13.89 -8.87
C PRO A 61 -0.20 14.04 -8.72
N ASN A 62 -0.87 14.53 -9.77
CA ASN A 62 -2.34 14.72 -9.75
C ASN A 62 -3.14 13.41 -9.67
N ARG A 63 -2.50 12.25 -9.86
CA ARG A 63 -3.13 10.94 -9.69
C ARG A 63 -3.00 10.38 -8.28
N ILE A 64 -2.25 11.01 -7.39
CA ILE A 64 -2.15 10.59 -6.00
C ILE A 64 -3.49 10.87 -5.33
N VAL A 65 -4.14 9.83 -4.83
CA VAL A 65 -5.46 9.92 -4.19
C VAL A 65 -5.37 9.76 -2.69
N ALA A 66 -4.29 9.10 -2.21
CA ALA A 66 -4.06 8.93 -0.79
C ALA A 66 -2.57 8.84 -0.44
N VAL A 67 -2.27 9.20 0.80
CA VAL A 67 -1.06 8.83 1.53
C VAL A 67 -1.51 7.95 2.70
N ALA A 68 -0.86 6.82 2.90
CA ALA A 68 -1.16 5.83 3.91
C ALA A 68 0.09 5.61 4.77
N LEU A 69 0.08 6.16 5.98
CA LEU A 69 1.20 6.03 6.93
C LEU A 69 1.05 4.73 7.71
N THR A 70 2.13 3.96 7.81
CA THR A 70 2.12 2.70 8.57
C THR A 70 2.19 2.95 10.08
N HIS A 71 2.92 3.96 10.50
CA HIS A 71 3.07 4.42 11.87
C HIS A 71 3.79 5.79 11.91
N GLY A 72 4.03 6.31 13.11
CA GLY A 72 4.54 7.68 13.29
C GLY A 72 6.05 7.83 13.46
N HIS A 73 6.91 6.82 13.27
CA HIS A 73 8.34 7.03 13.30
C HIS A 73 8.81 7.93 12.14
N LEU A 74 9.85 8.73 12.37
CA LEU A 74 10.26 9.78 11.44
C LEU A 74 10.79 9.25 10.12
N ASP A 75 11.40 8.08 10.10
CA ASP A 75 11.85 7.39 8.89
C ASP A 75 10.69 6.92 7.99
N HIS A 76 9.44 7.01 8.47
CA HIS A 76 8.21 6.76 7.72
C HIS A 76 7.42 8.04 7.40
N THR A 77 7.65 9.15 8.12
CA THR A 77 6.74 10.32 8.07
C THR A 77 7.43 11.65 7.76
N TRP A 78 8.74 11.81 8.00
CA TRP A 78 9.42 13.11 8.00
C TRP A 78 9.40 13.85 6.66
N GLY A 79 9.28 13.14 5.56
CA GLY A 79 9.19 13.71 4.20
C GLY A 79 7.78 14.10 3.76
N LEU A 80 6.74 13.83 4.58
CA LEU A 80 5.36 14.03 4.16
C LEU A 80 5.02 15.50 3.94
N LEU A 81 5.23 16.36 4.93
CA LEU A 81 4.84 17.77 4.82
C LEU A 81 5.57 18.50 3.66
N PRO A 82 6.89 18.36 3.47
CA PRO A 82 7.56 18.89 2.27
C PRO A 82 6.99 18.34 0.97
N PHE A 83 6.56 17.08 0.95
CA PHE A 83 5.94 16.48 -0.23
C PHE A 83 4.57 17.10 -0.52
N LEU A 84 3.73 17.32 0.49
CA LEU A 84 2.43 17.99 0.33
C LEU A 84 2.60 19.43 -0.18
N GLN A 85 3.60 20.17 0.32
CA GLN A 85 3.95 21.50 -0.18
C GLN A 85 4.37 21.47 -1.66
N THR A 86 5.12 20.43 -2.07
CA THR A 86 5.47 20.26 -3.50
C THR A 86 4.22 20.05 -4.35
N LEU A 87 3.27 19.24 -3.90
CA LEU A 87 2.01 19.05 -4.63
C LEU A 87 1.23 20.37 -4.78
N SER A 88 1.26 21.22 -3.76
CA SER A 88 0.71 22.58 -3.78
C SER A 88 1.40 23.46 -4.82
N LEU A 89 2.73 23.52 -4.80
CA LEU A 89 3.54 24.30 -5.75
C LEU A 89 3.37 23.80 -7.20
N ASP A 90 3.14 22.50 -7.39
CA ASP A 90 2.81 21.91 -8.69
C ASP A 90 1.36 22.19 -9.14
N GLY A 91 0.61 23.00 -8.39
CA GLY A 91 -0.74 23.45 -8.74
C GLY A 91 -1.83 22.40 -8.55
N ARG A 92 -1.66 21.48 -7.58
CA ARG A 92 -2.68 20.47 -7.26
C ARG A 92 -4.00 21.14 -6.86
N GLN A 93 -5.12 20.62 -7.37
CA GLN A 93 -6.49 21.01 -7.00
C GLN A 93 -7.31 19.82 -6.47
N GLN A 94 -6.85 18.59 -6.76
CA GLN A 94 -7.62 17.39 -6.42
C GLN A 94 -7.50 17.06 -4.94
N PRO A 95 -8.57 16.57 -4.30
CA PRO A 95 -8.53 16.13 -2.90
C PRO A 95 -7.47 15.06 -2.67
N LEU A 96 -6.88 15.06 -1.48
CA LEU A 96 -5.94 14.06 -1.01
C LEU A 96 -6.39 13.53 0.36
N ILE A 97 -6.32 12.23 0.55
CA ILE A 97 -6.55 11.61 1.85
C ILE A 97 -5.19 11.26 2.46
N VAL A 98 -5.02 11.56 3.75
CA VAL A 98 -3.88 11.08 4.54
C VAL A 98 -4.43 10.19 5.65
N TYR A 99 -4.06 8.93 5.62
CA TYR A 99 -4.42 7.93 6.64
C TYR A 99 -3.25 7.70 7.58
N GLY A 100 -3.56 7.48 8.85
CA GLY A 100 -2.60 7.02 9.84
C GLY A 100 -3.26 6.18 10.93
N PRO A 101 -2.54 5.19 11.51
CA PRO A 101 -3.04 4.46 12.65
C PRO A 101 -2.92 5.28 13.95
N THR A 102 -3.83 4.99 14.86
CA THR A 102 -3.78 5.42 16.26
C THR A 102 -4.40 4.33 17.15
N SER A 103 -4.40 4.52 18.46
CA SER A 103 -5.04 3.57 19.38
C SER A 103 -6.49 3.93 19.67
N SER A 104 -7.28 2.92 20.09
CA SER A 104 -8.64 3.14 20.59
C SER A 104 -8.66 4.14 21.75
N GLU A 105 -7.66 4.13 22.63
CA GLU A 105 -7.53 5.08 23.74
C GLU A 105 -7.45 6.54 23.23
N ILE A 106 -6.64 6.80 22.22
CA ILE A 106 -6.54 8.14 21.61
C ILE A 106 -7.86 8.55 20.93
N LEU A 107 -8.54 7.60 20.28
CA LEU A 107 -9.87 7.87 19.70
C LEU A 107 -10.91 8.24 20.78
N ASP A 108 -10.90 7.56 21.91
CA ASP A 108 -11.80 7.87 23.04
C ASP A 108 -11.51 9.27 23.62
N LEU A 109 -10.23 9.63 23.75
CA LEU A 109 -9.83 10.98 24.15
C LEU A 109 -10.32 12.04 23.15
N LEU A 110 -10.15 11.82 21.84
CA LEU A 110 -10.63 12.72 20.80
C LEU A 110 -12.17 12.83 20.82
N GLN A 111 -12.88 11.75 21.11
CA GLN A 111 -14.34 11.74 21.17
C GLN A 111 -14.88 12.58 22.34
N THR A 112 -14.18 12.60 23.47
CA THR A 112 -14.61 13.32 24.67
C THR A 112 -14.07 14.74 24.76
N GLY A 113 -12.84 14.99 24.30
CA GLY A 113 -12.14 16.27 24.45
C GLY A 113 -11.93 17.05 23.15
N GLY A 114 -12.33 16.50 22.00
CA GLY A 114 -12.17 17.16 20.70
C GLY A 114 -10.72 17.24 20.22
N VAL A 115 -10.49 18.08 19.21
CA VAL A 115 -9.19 18.19 18.51
C VAL A 115 -8.02 18.64 19.38
N ASP A 116 -8.31 19.40 20.44
CA ASP A 116 -7.29 19.98 21.34
C ASP A 116 -7.13 19.18 22.65
N VAL A 117 -7.70 17.96 22.73
CA VAL A 117 -7.58 17.13 23.93
C VAL A 117 -6.13 16.96 24.36
N GLU A 118 -5.88 17.10 25.66
CA GLU A 118 -4.55 16.88 26.23
C GLU A 118 -4.24 15.37 26.25
N LEU A 119 -3.10 14.99 25.69
CA LEU A 119 -2.67 13.58 25.65
C LEU A 119 -1.93 13.21 26.94
N PRO A 120 -2.07 11.96 27.39
CA PRO A 120 -1.30 11.47 28.55
C PRO A 120 0.21 11.71 28.37
N PRO A 121 0.93 12.06 29.43
CA PRO A 121 2.39 12.24 29.38
C PRO A 121 3.16 11.00 28.92
N THR A 122 2.54 9.83 29.02
CA THR A 122 3.07 8.53 28.56
C THR A 122 2.89 8.31 27.05
N THR A 123 2.14 9.17 26.36
CA THR A 123 1.94 9.06 24.91
C THR A 123 3.28 9.21 24.18
N ALA A 124 3.60 8.26 23.30
CA ALA A 124 4.84 8.30 22.54
C ALA A 124 4.94 9.59 21.71
N SER A 125 6.12 10.17 21.61
CA SER A 125 6.36 11.36 20.77
C SER A 125 6.06 11.10 19.29
N ALA A 126 6.18 9.86 18.85
CA ALA A 126 5.88 9.38 17.50
C ALA A 126 4.38 9.08 17.28
N GLU A 127 3.50 9.33 18.27
CA GLU A 127 2.05 9.22 18.02
C GLU A 127 1.62 10.18 16.91
N LEU A 128 0.86 9.67 15.93
CA LEU A 128 0.50 10.44 14.73
C LEU A 128 -0.40 11.64 15.04
N LEU A 129 -1.22 11.59 16.09
CA LEU A 129 -2.00 12.75 16.49
C LEU A 129 -1.10 13.95 16.84
N ASN A 130 0.03 13.70 17.52
CA ASN A 130 1.02 14.75 17.81
C ASN A 130 1.62 15.33 16.53
N GLN A 131 1.95 14.46 15.57
CA GLN A 131 2.50 14.90 14.29
C GLN A 131 1.48 15.65 13.45
N TYR A 132 0.22 15.19 13.37
CA TYR A 132 -0.86 15.89 12.66
C TYR A 132 -1.04 17.30 13.21
N ARG A 133 -1.12 17.47 14.52
CA ARG A 133 -1.20 18.79 15.16
C ARG A 133 0.00 19.68 14.82
N ALA A 134 1.21 19.10 14.80
CA ALA A 134 2.40 19.84 14.40
C ALA A 134 2.35 20.25 12.92
N TRP A 135 1.94 19.33 12.04
CA TRP A 135 1.81 19.61 10.60
C TRP A 135 0.73 20.65 10.31
N PHE A 136 -0.40 20.63 11.01
CA PHE A 136 -1.44 21.67 10.87
C PHE A 136 -0.87 23.07 11.18
N ARG A 137 -0.07 23.20 12.25
CA ARG A 137 0.60 24.46 12.58
C ARG A 137 1.67 24.87 11.58
N LEU A 138 2.28 23.92 10.88
CA LEU A 138 3.33 24.15 9.88
C LEU A 138 2.79 24.27 8.44
N GLY A 139 1.48 24.41 8.26
CA GLY A 139 0.87 24.63 6.94
C GLY A 139 0.35 23.36 6.26
N GLY A 140 0.05 22.30 7.01
CA GLY A 140 -0.58 21.08 6.49
C GLY A 140 -2.10 21.16 6.32
N THR A 141 -2.71 22.33 6.49
CA THR A 141 -4.15 22.56 6.34
C THR A 141 -4.54 22.84 4.89
N THR A 142 -5.80 22.61 4.55
CA THR A 142 -6.36 22.89 3.22
C THR A 142 -6.11 24.33 2.79
N ASN A 143 -6.31 25.29 3.67
CA ASN A 143 -6.11 26.71 3.38
C ASN A 143 -4.66 27.05 3.02
N HIS A 144 -3.69 26.47 3.70
CA HIS A 144 -2.27 26.71 3.40
C HIS A 144 -1.78 25.96 2.15
N LEU A 145 -2.24 24.72 1.96
CA LEU A 145 -1.84 23.89 0.82
C LEU A 145 -2.55 24.33 -0.47
N GLY A 146 -3.73 24.96 -0.38
CA GLY A 146 -4.51 25.42 -1.53
C GLY A 146 -5.23 24.29 -2.27
N TYR A 147 -5.30 23.09 -1.69
CA TYR A 147 -6.11 21.97 -2.18
C TYR A 147 -6.67 21.17 -0.99
N PRO A 148 -7.84 20.50 -1.14
CA PRO A 148 -8.45 19.78 -0.02
C PRO A 148 -7.58 18.61 0.46
N VAL A 149 -7.26 18.59 1.75
CA VAL A 149 -6.59 17.46 2.41
C VAL A 149 -7.48 16.94 3.53
N ARG A 150 -7.79 15.66 3.46
CA ARG A 150 -8.56 14.93 4.46
C ARG A 150 -7.59 14.14 5.33
N TRP A 151 -7.45 14.51 6.58
CA TRP A 151 -6.56 13.87 7.54
C TRP A 151 -7.37 12.90 8.39
N LEU A 152 -7.04 11.60 8.32
CA LEU A 152 -7.74 10.56 9.05
C LEU A 152 -6.78 9.83 10.00
N LEU A 153 -7.26 9.60 11.21
CA LEU A 153 -6.66 8.67 12.16
C LEU A 153 -7.64 7.54 12.43
N GLY A 154 -7.14 6.31 12.60
CA GLY A 154 -7.99 5.18 12.87
C GLY A 154 -7.28 4.06 13.62
N ASP A 155 -8.06 3.28 14.31
CA ASP A 155 -7.61 2.05 14.91
C ASP A 155 -8.01 0.87 14.01
N PRO A 156 -7.02 0.21 13.37
CA PRO A 156 -7.29 -0.90 12.46
C PRO A 156 -7.97 -2.10 13.14
N GLU A 157 -7.79 -2.28 14.45
CA GLU A 157 -8.37 -3.38 15.21
C GLU A 157 -9.85 -3.15 15.48
N SER A 158 -10.23 -2.00 16.03
CA SER A 158 -11.62 -1.64 16.27
C SER A 158 -12.39 -1.22 15.02
N GLY A 159 -11.67 -0.82 13.96
CA GLY A 159 -12.26 -0.30 12.72
C GLY A 159 -12.79 1.12 12.81
N ARG A 160 -12.60 1.82 13.93
CA ARG A 160 -13.04 3.21 14.15
C ARG A 160 -12.09 4.19 13.49
N TRP A 161 -12.64 5.20 12.81
CA TRP A 161 -11.88 6.25 12.14
C TRP A 161 -12.42 7.63 12.46
N VAL A 162 -11.53 8.60 12.58
CA VAL A 162 -11.85 10.01 12.75
C VAL A 162 -11.15 10.83 11.68
N GLU A 163 -11.86 11.79 11.12
CA GLU A 163 -11.36 12.75 10.13
C GLU A 163 -11.32 14.16 10.76
N PHE A 164 -10.19 14.85 10.57
CA PHE A 164 -10.03 16.24 10.95
C PHE A 164 -10.58 17.14 9.83
N VAL A 165 -11.64 17.85 10.10
CA VAL A 165 -12.34 18.72 9.14
C VAL A 165 -12.17 20.20 9.51
N ASP A 166 -12.65 21.09 8.64
CA ASP A 166 -12.61 22.55 8.82
C ASP A 166 -11.22 23.06 9.25
N ASP A 167 -10.19 22.64 8.50
CA ASP A 167 -8.78 22.95 8.78
C ASP A 167 -8.34 22.54 10.20
N ALA A 168 -8.80 21.37 10.63
CA ALA A 168 -8.50 20.74 11.91
C ALA A 168 -9.18 21.38 13.13
N LYS A 169 -10.36 21.97 12.96
CA LYS A 169 -11.16 22.49 14.07
C LYS A 169 -12.21 21.51 14.57
N ASP A 170 -12.76 20.68 13.65
CA ASP A 170 -13.82 19.75 13.94
C ASP A 170 -13.43 18.31 13.62
N LEU A 171 -14.16 17.35 14.18
CA LEU A 171 -13.98 15.90 13.98
C LEU A 171 -15.21 15.30 13.34
N LEU A 172 -15.01 14.53 12.27
CA LEU A 172 -16.03 13.70 11.65
C LEU A 172 -15.71 12.23 11.87
N TRP A 173 -16.62 11.51 12.53
CA TRP A 173 -16.47 10.10 12.85
C TRP A 173 -16.99 9.22 11.73
N HIS A 174 -16.27 8.11 11.48
CA HIS A 174 -16.62 7.10 10.48
C HIS A 174 -16.64 5.71 11.12
N GLU A 175 -17.68 4.94 10.86
CA GLU A 175 -17.82 3.54 11.33
C GLU A 175 -16.89 2.57 10.57
N SER A 176 -16.35 3.00 9.44
CA SER A 176 -15.40 2.25 8.64
C SER A 176 -14.45 3.21 7.92
N MET A 177 -13.27 2.71 7.56
CA MET A 177 -12.27 3.48 6.85
C MET A 177 -12.82 4.03 5.52
N PRO A 178 -12.90 5.38 5.35
CA PRO A 178 -13.27 5.98 4.07
C PRO A 178 -12.33 5.55 2.95
N GLN A 179 -12.87 5.29 1.77
CA GLN A 179 -12.08 4.90 0.60
C GLN A 179 -11.85 6.09 -0.34
N PRO A 180 -10.75 6.11 -1.12
CA PRO A 180 -10.61 7.09 -2.20
C PRO A 180 -11.80 7.01 -3.17
N THR A 181 -12.41 8.14 -3.50
CA THR A 181 -13.63 8.18 -4.34
C THR A 181 -13.41 7.63 -5.76
N SER A 182 -12.17 7.64 -6.24
CA SER A 182 -11.79 7.06 -7.53
C SER A 182 -11.70 5.54 -7.51
N PHE A 183 -11.57 4.92 -6.33
CA PHE A 183 -11.46 3.47 -6.21
C PHE A 183 -12.81 2.80 -6.41
N LYS A 184 -12.96 2.05 -7.50
CA LYS A 184 -14.16 1.27 -7.87
C LYS A 184 -13.90 -0.22 -7.83
N THR A 185 -12.77 -0.62 -8.40
CA THR A 185 -12.31 -2.02 -8.45
C THR A 185 -11.18 -2.30 -7.47
N PHE A 186 -10.56 -1.25 -6.95
CA PHE A 186 -9.55 -1.32 -5.91
C PHE A 186 -10.12 -0.97 -4.53
N ARG A 187 -9.43 -1.44 -3.51
CA ARG A 187 -9.71 -1.15 -2.10
C ARG A 187 -8.38 -1.04 -1.35
N ILE A 188 -8.33 -0.15 -0.36
CA ILE A 188 -7.25 -0.05 0.61
C ILE A 188 -7.79 -0.41 2.00
N ASP A 189 -7.07 -1.25 2.72
CA ASP A 189 -7.41 -1.69 4.08
C ASP A 189 -6.22 -1.53 5.00
N ALA A 190 -6.46 -1.02 6.20
CA ALA A 190 -5.51 -1.07 7.31
C ALA A 190 -5.65 -2.40 8.03
N LEU A 191 -4.52 -3.04 8.28
CA LEU A 191 -4.40 -4.30 9.02
C LEU A 191 -3.63 -4.02 10.30
N SER A 192 -4.15 -4.41 11.45
CA SER A 192 -3.45 -4.25 12.73
C SER A 192 -2.09 -4.95 12.70
N THR A 193 -1.09 -4.31 13.27
CA THR A 193 0.26 -4.88 13.43
C THR A 193 0.76 -4.65 14.86
N ARG A 194 1.83 -5.34 15.24
CA ARG A 194 2.41 -5.21 16.58
C ARG A 194 3.75 -4.51 16.52
N HIS A 195 3.78 -3.27 16.99
CA HIS A 195 4.98 -2.44 17.07
C HIS A 195 4.98 -1.62 18.37
N GLY A 196 6.06 -0.87 18.66
CA GLY A 196 6.19 -0.08 19.89
C GLY A 196 5.25 1.13 20.00
N ILE A 197 4.58 1.49 18.91
CA ILE A 197 3.56 2.55 18.82
C ILE A 197 2.42 2.06 17.95
N PRO A 198 1.24 2.74 17.93
CA PRO A 198 0.16 2.38 17.02
C PRO A 198 0.65 2.27 15.58
N SER A 199 0.40 1.11 14.97
CA SER A 199 0.92 0.77 13.66
C SER A 199 -0.07 -0.09 12.87
N CYS A 200 0.07 -0.05 11.54
CA CYS A 200 -0.69 -0.93 10.65
C CYS A 200 0.12 -1.33 9.41
N ALA A 201 -0.21 -2.48 8.86
CA ALA A 201 0.13 -2.81 7.49
C ALA A 201 -0.98 -2.29 6.55
N TRP A 202 -0.63 -2.01 5.31
CA TRP A 202 -1.58 -1.60 4.29
C TRP A 202 -1.78 -2.70 3.26
N GLN A 203 -3.01 -3.17 3.12
CA GLN A 203 -3.40 -4.08 2.05
C GLN A 203 -4.13 -3.29 0.96
N ILE A 204 -3.60 -3.33 -0.27
CA ILE A 204 -4.28 -2.76 -1.43
C ILE A 204 -4.67 -3.90 -2.35
N SER A 205 -5.98 -4.13 -2.48
CA SER A 205 -6.55 -5.25 -3.21
C SER A 205 -7.31 -4.78 -4.44
N ARG A 206 -7.25 -5.60 -5.48
CA ARG A 206 -8.08 -5.51 -6.67
C ARG A 206 -9.12 -6.64 -6.60
N LYS A 207 -10.39 -6.28 -6.65
CA LYS A 207 -11.49 -7.24 -6.61
C LYS A 207 -11.43 -8.22 -7.79
N GLU A 208 -11.94 -9.41 -7.58
CA GLU A 208 -12.19 -10.35 -8.67
C GLU A 208 -13.00 -9.66 -9.78
N ARG A 209 -12.58 -9.90 -11.02
CA ARG A 209 -13.27 -9.37 -12.19
C ARG A 209 -13.78 -10.52 -13.04
N ARG A 210 -15.02 -10.40 -13.48
CA ARG A 210 -15.58 -11.31 -14.48
C ARG A 210 -14.71 -11.28 -15.72
N GLY A 211 -14.52 -12.42 -16.36
CA GLY A 211 -13.79 -12.51 -17.62
C GLY A 211 -14.37 -11.59 -18.69
N SER A 212 -13.56 -11.20 -19.66
CA SER A 212 -13.96 -10.33 -20.75
C SER A 212 -15.11 -10.95 -21.54
N PHE A 213 -16.13 -10.13 -21.84
CA PHE A 213 -17.27 -10.58 -22.66
C PHE A 213 -16.82 -10.85 -24.12
N ASN A 214 -17.09 -12.05 -24.60
CA ASN A 214 -16.76 -12.45 -25.97
C ASN A 214 -17.85 -11.98 -26.96
N ARG A 215 -17.72 -10.73 -27.40
CA ARG A 215 -18.66 -10.10 -28.32
C ARG A 215 -18.73 -10.85 -29.66
N HIS A 216 -17.64 -11.45 -30.11
CA HIS A 216 -17.60 -12.22 -31.35
C HIS A 216 -18.43 -13.51 -31.23
N LYS A 217 -18.25 -14.27 -30.14
CA LYS A 217 -19.07 -15.47 -29.88
C LYS A 217 -20.56 -15.14 -29.81
N ALA A 218 -20.91 -14.02 -29.13
CA ALA A 218 -22.30 -13.56 -29.06
C ALA A 218 -22.85 -13.15 -30.43
N SER A 219 -22.03 -12.58 -31.33
CA SER A 219 -22.44 -12.26 -32.70
C SER A 219 -22.65 -13.51 -33.55
N LEU A 220 -21.79 -14.53 -33.42
CA LEU A 220 -21.95 -15.81 -34.09
C LEU A 220 -23.21 -16.56 -33.63
N ALA A 221 -23.64 -16.37 -32.38
CA ALA A 221 -24.91 -16.89 -31.88
C ALA A 221 -26.15 -16.08 -32.34
N GLY A 222 -26.00 -15.12 -33.25
CA GLY A 222 -27.08 -14.36 -33.81
C GLY A 222 -27.71 -13.30 -32.86
N LEU A 223 -27.08 -13.01 -31.73
CA LEU A 223 -27.65 -12.17 -30.70
C LEU A 223 -27.65 -10.67 -31.08
N GLY A 224 -28.73 -10.00 -30.77
CA GLY A 224 -28.90 -8.55 -30.96
C GLY A 224 -28.11 -7.74 -29.88
N ASN A 225 -28.17 -6.42 -30.00
CA ASN A 225 -27.44 -5.52 -29.08
C ASN A 225 -27.99 -5.56 -27.66
N GLU A 226 -29.31 -5.67 -27.49
CA GLU A 226 -29.93 -5.78 -26.15
C GLU A 226 -29.54 -7.07 -25.43
N GLU A 227 -29.55 -8.19 -26.13
CA GLU A 227 -29.17 -9.50 -25.62
C GLU A 227 -27.67 -9.52 -25.25
N LYS A 228 -26.80 -8.99 -26.12
CA LYS A 228 -25.38 -8.82 -25.85
C LYS A 228 -25.13 -7.95 -24.61
N LYS A 229 -25.94 -6.89 -24.42
CA LYS A 229 -25.84 -6.04 -23.24
C LYS A 229 -26.20 -6.82 -21.98
N LYS A 230 -27.33 -7.51 -21.93
CA LYS A 230 -27.75 -8.35 -20.79
C LYS A 230 -26.70 -9.39 -20.44
N LEU A 231 -26.21 -10.17 -21.40
CA LEU A 231 -25.14 -11.15 -21.20
C LEU A 231 -23.82 -10.47 -20.72
N SER A 232 -23.52 -9.27 -21.23
CA SER A 232 -22.33 -8.53 -20.80
C SER A 232 -22.45 -7.98 -19.38
N GLU A 233 -23.66 -7.76 -18.90
CA GLU A 233 -23.97 -7.36 -17.52
C GLU A 233 -24.02 -8.59 -16.58
N GLY A 234 -24.04 -9.82 -17.14
CA GLY A 234 -24.03 -11.06 -16.42
C GLY A 234 -25.39 -11.68 -16.19
N PHE A 235 -26.40 -11.24 -16.91
CA PHE A 235 -27.74 -11.83 -16.90
C PHE A 235 -27.86 -12.90 -17.97
N ASP A 236 -28.38 -14.07 -17.60
CA ASP A 236 -28.75 -15.10 -18.56
C ASP A 236 -29.96 -14.62 -19.39
N ILE A 237 -30.06 -15.08 -20.61
CA ILE A 237 -31.18 -14.74 -21.51
C ILE A 237 -31.88 -15.99 -22.02
N GLU A 238 -33.17 -15.95 -22.12
CA GLU A 238 -34.00 -16.99 -22.75
C GLU A 238 -34.34 -16.56 -24.17
N LEU A 239 -34.05 -17.43 -25.13
CA LEU A 239 -34.41 -17.22 -26.54
C LEU A 239 -35.86 -17.63 -26.79
N GLU A 240 -36.45 -17.15 -27.92
CA GLU A 240 -37.84 -17.44 -28.32
C GLU A 240 -38.15 -18.95 -28.42
N GLY A 241 -37.11 -19.83 -28.48
CA GLY A 241 -37.23 -21.29 -28.49
C GLY A 241 -37.16 -21.94 -27.10
N GLY A 242 -37.09 -21.19 -26.02
CA GLY A 242 -36.95 -21.71 -24.64
C GLY A 242 -35.51 -22.13 -24.25
N GLU A 243 -34.55 -21.92 -25.13
CA GLU A 243 -33.12 -22.14 -24.83
C GLU A 243 -32.60 -21.01 -23.95
N VAL A 244 -31.97 -21.37 -22.81
CA VAL A 244 -31.35 -20.42 -21.91
C VAL A 244 -29.86 -20.27 -22.23
N LEU A 245 -29.45 -19.10 -22.66
CA LEU A 245 -28.04 -18.77 -22.86
C LEU A 245 -27.44 -18.20 -21.57
N GLN A 246 -26.49 -18.94 -21.02
CA GLN A 246 -25.79 -18.52 -19.80
C GLN A 246 -24.77 -17.43 -20.12
N ALA A 247 -24.81 -16.33 -19.35
CA ALA A 247 -23.86 -15.23 -19.47
C ALA A 247 -22.40 -15.68 -19.29
N SER A 248 -22.17 -16.66 -18.44
CA SER A 248 -20.85 -17.26 -18.19
C SER A 248 -20.23 -17.90 -19.45
N SER A 249 -21.05 -18.48 -20.34
CA SER A 249 -20.55 -19.14 -21.55
C SER A 249 -20.05 -18.15 -22.60
N PHE A 250 -20.40 -16.86 -22.48
CA PHE A 250 -19.93 -15.78 -23.36
C PHE A 250 -18.79 -14.96 -22.76
N ARG A 251 -18.11 -15.48 -21.72
CA ARG A 251 -16.99 -14.81 -21.08
C ARG A 251 -15.75 -15.68 -21.12
N GLY A 252 -14.60 -15.01 -21.10
CA GLY A 252 -13.34 -15.66 -20.75
C GLY A 252 -13.31 -16.05 -19.27
N PRO A 253 -12.22 -16.68 -18.79
CA PRO A 253 -12.06 -17.00 -17.37
C PRO A 253 -12.13 -15.75 -16.50
N SER A 254 -12.66 -15.88 -15.28
CA SER A 254 -12.60 -14.81 -14.31
C SER A 254 -11.15 -14.47 -13.96
N ARG A 255 -10.89 -13.21 -13.68
CA ARG A 255 -9.58 -12.75 -13.22
C ARG A 255 -9.59 -12.73 -11.71
N PRO A 256 -8.68 -13.43 -11.05
CA PRO A 256 -8.68 -13.55 -9.60
C PRO A 256 -8.51 -12.21 -8.91
N SER A 257 -8.95 -12.13 -7.66
CA SER A 257 -8.55 -11.04 -6.78
C SER A 257 -7.03 -11.09 -6.60
N THR A 258 -6.42 -9.93 -6.51
CA THR A 258 -4.98 -9.80 -6.28
C THR A 258 -4.73 -8.70 -5.28
N SER A 259 -3.78 -8.88 -4.38
CA SER A 259 -3.43 -7.84 -3.41
C SER A 259 -1.93 -7.72 -3.18
N ILE A 260 -1.54 -6.52 -2.76
CA ILE A 260 -0.22 -6.22 -2.22
C ILE A 260 -0.40 -5.80 -0.77
N VAL A 261 0.37 -6.41 0.12
CA VAL A 261 0.47 -5.99 1.53
C VAL A 261 1.83 -5.37 1.76
N LEU A 262 1.85 -4.18 2.38
CA LEU A 262 3.07 -3.53 2.86
C LEU A 262 3.02 -3.54 4.38
N SER A 263 3.97 -4.24 5.00
CA SER A 263 3.93 -4.52 6.45
C SER A 263 4.09 -3.28 7.33
N GLY A 264 4.82 -2.25 6.88
CA GLY A 264 5.43 -1.31 7.81
C GLY A 264 6.37 -2.03 8.77
N ASP A 265 6.66 -1.41 9.91
CA ASP A 265 7.45 -2.03 10.97
C ASP A 265 6.56 -2.87 11.87
N THR A 266 6.96 -4.12 12.11
CA THR A 266 6.11 -5.05 12.86
C THR A 266 6.87 -6.27 13.37
N ALA A 267 6.45 -6.76 14.53
CA ALA A 267 6.83 -8.09 14.98
C ALA A 267 6.29 -9.16 14.02
N GLU A 268 6.97 -10.30 13.99
CA GLU A 268 6.56 -11.41 13.11
C GLU A 268 5.13 -11.93 13.39
N GLN A 269 4.50 -12.46 12.34
CA GLN A 269 3.18 -13.13 12.39
C GLN A 269 2.03 -12.29 12.96
N SER A 270 2.15 -10.98 12.97
CA SER A 270 1.12 -10.08 13.50
C SER A 270 0.06 -9.69 12.47
N ILE A 271 0.29 -9.91 11.18
CA ILE A 271 -0.59 -9.49 10.09
C ILE A 271 -1.69 -10.52 9.84
N GLU A 272 -2.95 -10.05 9.78
CA GLU A 272 -4.13 -10.84 9.39
C GLU A 272 -4.75 -10.20 8.13
N PRO A 273 -4.45 -10.73 6.93
CA PRO A 273 -4.97 -10.18 5.68
C PRO A 273 -6.49 -10.31 5.56
N LYS A 274 -7.14 -9.32 4.95
CA LYS A 274 -8.58 -9.34 4.64
C LYS A 274 -8.89 -9.99 3.29
N GLU A 275 -7.90 -10.06 2.41
CA GLU A 275 -8.00 -10.64 1.06
C GLU A 275 -6.75 -11.50 0.79
N PRO A 276 -6.82 -12.48 -0.12
CA PRO A 276 -5.67 -13.30 -0.50
C PRO A 276 -4.46 -12.47 -0.90
N VAL A 277 -3.29 -12.79 -0.37
CA VAL A 277 -2.06 -12.00 -0.56
C VAL A 277 -1.30 -12.50 -1.79
N THR A 278 -1.23 -11.68 -2.83
CA THR A 278 -0.38 -11.98 -3.99
C THR A 278 1.07 -11.64 -3.70
N VAL A 279 1.34 -10.43 -3.18
CA VAL A 279 2.68 -9.98 -2.80
C VAL A 279 2.66 -9.43 -1.39
N LEU A 280 3.54 -9.94 -0.54
CA LEU A 280 3.86 -9.37 0.76
C LEU A 280 5.21 -8.65 0.68
N VAL A 281 5.22 -7.34 0.82
CA VAL A 281 6.42 -6.53 1.03
C VAL A 281 6.59 -6.38 2.53
N HIS A 282 7.60 -7.03 3.10
CA HIS A 282 7.75 -7.14 4.55
C HIS A 282 9.11 -6.66 5.02
N GLU A 283 9.12 -5.99 6.17
CA GLU A 283 10.37 -5.62 6.83
C GLU A 283 11.22 -6.84 7.17
N ALA A 284 12.53 -6.68 7.09
CA ALA A 284 13.53 -7.65 7.50
C ALA A 284 14.71 -6.89 8.15
N THR A 285 14.36 -6.14 9.19
CA THR A 285 15.30 -5.23 9.86
C THR A 285 16.49 -5.97 10.45
N PHE A 286 16.27 -7.20 10.90
CA PHE A 286 17.28 -8.00 11.59
C PHE A 286 17.53 -9.34 10.91
N LEU A 287 18.70 -9.90 11.19
CA LEU A 287 19.05 -11.31 10.94
C LEU A 287 18.77 -12.16 12.18
N ASN A 288 18.74 -13.47 12.03
CA ASN A 288 18.47 -14.42 13.12
C ASN A 288 19.41 -14.25 14.32
N ALA A 289 20.68 -13.90 14.07
CA ALA A 289 21.66 -13.61 15.12
C ALA A 289 21.28 -12.41 16.02
N SER A 290 20.28 -11.62 15.61
CA SER A 290 19.76 -10.47 16.35
C SER A 290 18.27 -10.63 16.70
N SER A 291 17.74 -11.85 16.80
CA SER A 291 16.33 -12.14 17.09
C SER A 291 15.86 -11.50 18.40
N GLU A 292 16.68 -11.55 19.47
CA GLU A 292 16.37 -10.90 20.74
C GLU A 292 16.15 -9.38 20.58
N ARG A 293 16.92 -8.74 19.70
CA ARG A 293 16.72 -7.31 19.39
C ARG A 293 15.44 -7.09 18.58
N ALA A 294 15.14 -7.99 17.63
CA ALA A 294 13.90 -7.94 16.88
C ALA A 294 12.70 -7.98 17.82
N ASP A 295 12.71 -8.90 18.79
CA ASP A 295 11.65 -9.04 19.79
C ASP A 295 11.53 -7.80 20.69
N ASN A 296 12.68 -7.28 21.20
CA ASN A 296 12.70 -6.12 22.07
C ASN A 296 12.20 -4.83 21.41
N TYR A 297 12.45 -4.66 20.11
CA TYR A 297 12.01 -3.48 19.34
C TYR A 297 10.72 -3.73 18.53
N LEU A 298 10.13 -4.92 18.65
CA LEU A 298 8.95 -5.34 17.89
C LEU A 298 9.12 -5.16 16.38
N HIS A 299 10.26 -5.65 15.88
CA HIS A 299 10.61 -5.80 14.48
C HIS A 299 10.70 -7.26 14.07
N SER A 300 10.87 -7.52 12.79
CA SER A 300 11.06 -8.85 12.26
C SER A 300 12.50 -9.15 11.87
N THR A 301 12.88 -10.43 12.02
CA THR A 301 14.03 -10.97 11.31
C THR A 301 13.64 -11.38 9.89
N ALA A 302 14.62 -11.66 9.03
CA ALA A 302 14.36 -12.20 7.69
C ALA A 302 13.56 -13.52 7.76
N SER A 303 13.91 -14.41 8.70
CA SER A 303 13.14 -15.63 8.98
C SER A 303 11.74 -15.34 9.54
N GLY A 304 11.58 -14.28 10.34
CA GLY A 304 10.30 -13.82 10.86
C GLY A 304 9.39 -13.31 9.74
N ALA A 305 9.93 -12.56 8.79
CA ALA A 305 9.23 -12.13 7.58
C ALA A 305 8.74 -13.35 6.76
N ALA A 306 9.58 -14.38 6.64
CA ALA A 306 9.20 -15.63 5.96
C ALA A 306 8.07 -16.37 6.69
N ARG A 307 8.11 -16.47 8.03
CA ARG A 307 7.01 -17.06 8.81
C ARG A 307 5.71 -16.26 8.67
N THR A 308 5.80 -14.92 8.60
CA THR A 308 4.64 -14.07 8.32
C THR A 308 4.08 -14.34 6.92
N ALA A 309 4.92 -14.50 5.91
CA ALA A 309 4.49 -14.81 4.54
C ALA A 309 3.75 -16.16 4.48
N LEU A 310 4.26 -17.19 5.16
CA LEU A 310 3.58 -18.49 5.26
C LEU A 310 2.22 -18.38 5.99
N LYS A 311 2.17 -17.66 7.11
CA LYS A 311 0.93 -17.42 7.85
C LYS A 311 -0.14 -16.71 6.99
N CYS A 312 0.30 -15.74 6.18
CA CYS A 312 -0.58 -14.98 5.28
C CYS A 312 -0.92 -15.71 3.97
N ASP A 313 -0.41 -16.92 3.74
CA ASP A 313 -0.50 -17.64 2.46
C ASP A 313 -0.07 -16.75 1.27
N ALA A 314 0.99 -15.98 1.46
CA ALA A 314 1.50 -15.07 0.45
C ALA A 314 2.20 -15.84 -0.68
N LYS A 315 1.87 -15.50 -1.94
CA LYS A 315 2.51 -16.14 -3.10
C LYS A 315 3.96 -15.68 -3.30
N HIS A 316 4.23 -14.42 -2.97
CA HIS A 316 5.55 -13.79 -3.15
C HIS A 316 5.90 -12.95 -1.92
N LEU A 317 7.10 -13.16 -1.37
CA LEU A 317 7.68 -12.34 -0.31
C LEU A 317 8.79 -11.44 -0.87
N ILE A 318 8.70 -10.15 -0.59
CA ILE A 318 9.73 -9.16 -0.92
C ILE A 318 10.26 -8.57 0.39
N LEU A 319 11.53 -8.82 0.69
CA LEU A 319 12.18 -8.26 1.87
C LEU A 319 12.57 -6.80 1.65
N THR A 320 12.35 -5.97 2.65
CA THR A 320 12.69 -4.54 2.67
C THR A 320 13.07 -4.08 4.07
N HIS A 321 13.29 -2.78 4.27
CA HIS A 321 13.51 -2.15 5.57
C HIS A 321 14.70 -2.74 6.32
N PHE A 322 15.85 -2.77 5.63
CA PHE A 322 17.07 -3.37 6.15
C PHE A 322 17.80 -2.43 7.09
N SER A 323 18.26 -2.95 8.22
CA SER A 323 19.14 -2.21 9.12
C SER A 323 20.40 -1.71 8.38
N ALA A 324 20.83 -0.49 8.68
CA ALA A 324 22.11 0.04 8.20
C ALA A 324 23.34 -0.80 8.60
N ARG A 325 23.17 -1.75 9.51
CA ARG A 325 24.21 -2.70 9.94
C ARG A 325 24.25 -3.96 9.09
N LEU A 326 23.19 -4.22 8.30
CA LEU A 326 23.16 -5.35 7.36
C LEU A 326 24.13 -5.08 6.22
N ARG A 327 25.18 -5.87 6.13
CA ARG A 327 26.24 -5.73 5.12
C ARG A 327 25.91 -6.47 3.84
N ASP A 328 25.23 -7.59 3.96
CA ASP A 328 24.88 -8.49 2.88
C ASP A 328 23.41 -8.89 2.96
N VAL A 329 22.67 -8.57 1.91
CA VAL A 329 21.25 -8.91 1.77
C VAL A 329 21.06 -10.39 1.43
N ASP A 330 22.08 -11.04 0.85
CA ASP A 330 22.03 -12.45 0.49
C ASP A 330 21.91 -13.34 1.73
N GLU A 331 22.48 -12.90 2.88
CA GLU A 331 22.28 -13.58 4.16
C GLU A 331 20.80 -13.54 4.60
N ALA A 332 20.13 -12.39 4.44
CA ALA A 332 18.71 -12.28 4.74
C ALA A 332 17.85 -13.15 3.81
N LEU A 333 18.20 -13.19 2.52
CA LEU A 333 17.54 -14.06 1.55
C LEU A 333 17.74 -15.54 1.88
N SER A 334 18.96 -15.94 2.26
CA SER A 334 19.24 -17.32 2.69
C SER A 334 18.39 -17.73 3.88
N GLN A 335 18.39 -16.90 4.95
CA GLN A 335 17.64 -17.18 6.18
C GLN A 335 16.13 -17.24 5.95
N ALA A 336 15.59 -16.38 5.10
CA ALA A 336 14.17 -16.41 4.74
C ALA A 336 13.84 -17.61 3.83
N GLY A 337 14.72 -17.93 2.87
CA GLY A 337 14.57 -19.04 1.95
C GLY A 337 14.54 -20.40 2.65
N GLU A 338 15.36 -20.60 3.69
CA GLU A 338 15.34 -21.81 4.51
C GLU A 338 13.97 -22.06 5.17
N VAL A 339 13.25 -20.98 5.55
CA VAL A 339 11.91 -21.07 6.15
C VAL A 339 10.83 -21.31 5.09
N LEU A 340 10.92 -20.62 3.95
CA LEU A 340 9.90 -20.68 2.91
C LEU A 340 9.92 -21.99 2.11
N GLY A 341 11.09 -22.56 1.90
CA GLY A 341 11.23 -23.67 0.96
C GLY A 341 10.68 -23.31 -0.41
N GLN A 342 9.77 -24.12 -0.95
CA GLN A 342 9.11 -23.87 -2.23
C GLN A 342 7.69 -23.29 -2.11
N SER A 343 7.26 -22.93 -0.90
CA SER A 343 5.88 -22.51 -0.66
C SER A 343 5.59 -21.09 -1.13
N CYS A 344 6.61 -20.22 -1.19
CA CYS A 344 6.49 -18.82 -1.53
C CYS A 344 7.75 -18.37 -2.26
N SER A 345 7.63 -17.60 -3.33
CA SER A 345 8.82 -17.03 -3.97
C SER A 345 9.39 -15.86 -3.16
N LEU A 346 10.70 -15.68 -3.25
CA LEU A 346 11.44 -14.74 -2.42
C LEU A 346 12.29 -13.79 -3.26
N ALA A 347 12.29 -12.51 -2.90
CA ALA A 347 13.24 -11.52 -3.40
C ALA A 347 13.50 -10.43 -2.35
N SER A 348 14.52 -9.62 -2.57
CA SER A 348 14.80 -8.38 -1.82
C SER A 348 14.60 -7.16 -2.70
N ALA A 349 14.07 -6.08 -2.12
CA ALA A 349 13.92 -4.82 -2.80
C ALA A 349 15.16 -3.92 -2.68
N ASN A 350 15.42 -3.14 -3.73
CA ASN A 350 16.30 -2.00 -3.72
C ASN A 350 15.52 -0.72 -4.04
N ASP A 351 16.11 0.42 -3.70
CA ASP A 351 15.50 1.72 -3.97
C ASP A 351 15.29 1.95 -5.48
N GLY A 352 14.05 2.10 -5.86
CA GLY A 352 13.63 2.29 -7.23
C GLY A 352 13.14 1.04 -7.94
N ASP A 353 13.21 -0.13 -7.31
CA ASP A 353 12.63 -1.37 -7.83
C ASP A 353 11.11 -1.25 -7.95
N ARG A 354 10.55 -2.02 -8.88
CA ARG A 354 9.12 -2.05 -9.17
C ARG A 354 8.62 -3.49 -9.14
N ILE A 355 7.47 -3.72 -8.56
CA ILE A 355 6.81 -5.03 -8.54
C ILE A 355 5.47 -4.85 -9.23
N ARG A 356 5.29 -5.51 -10.36
CA ARG A 356 4.09 -5.45 -11.20
C ARG A 356 3.31 -6.74 -11.07
N ILE A 357 2.00 -6.60 -10.83
CA ILE A 357 1.04 -7.70 -10.92
C ILE A 357 0.15 -7.39 -12.13
N ASP A 358 0.15 -8.28 -13.09
CA ASP A 358 -0.66 -8.14 -14.30
C ASP A 358 -2.14 -8.49 -14.06
N ASP A 359 -2.91 -8.57 -15.12
CA ASP A 359 -4.33 -8.85 -15.05
C ASP A 359 -4.66 -10.32 -14.73
N ASP A 360 -3.73 -11.21 -14.97
CA ASP A 360 -3.87 -12.65 -14.74
C ASP A 360 -3.27 -13.06 -13.37
N GLY A 361 -2.66 -12.09 -12.65
CA GLY A 361 -2.08 -12.27 -11.32
C GLY A 361 -0.61 -12.67 -11.34
N GLU A 362 0.04 -12.68 -12.51
CA GLU A 362 1.47 -12.94 -12.62
C GLU A 362 2.30 -11.78 -12.09
N VAL A 363 3.34 -12.09 -11.35
CA VAL A 363 4.18 -11.12 -10.68
C VAL A 363 5.55 -10.99 -11.35
N THR A 364 5.94 -9.78 -11.67
CA THR A 364 7.23 -9.45 -12.26
C THR A 364 7.91 -8.35 -11.46
N MET A 365 9.14 -8.58 -11.05
CA MET A 365 10.01 -7.56 -10.48
C MET A 365 10.82 -6.89 -11.59
N LEU A 366 10.80 -5.55 -11.60
CA LEU A 366 11.50 -4.73 -12.57
C LEU A 366 12.63 -3.98 -11.85
N LYS A 367 13.87 -4.23 -12.25
CA LYS A 367 15.06 -3.57 -11.71
C LYS A 367 15.65 -2.64 -12.75
N LEU A 368 16.10 -1.46 -12.32
CA LEU A 368 16.73 -0.49 -13.22
C LEU A 368 18.22 -0.81 -13.34
N GLY A 369 18.65 -1.24 -14.53
CA GLY A 369 20.04 -1.38 -14.91
C GLY A 369 20.52 -0.22 -15.81
N GLU A 370 21.76 -0.28 -16.26
CA GLU A 370 22.36 0.72 -17.17
C GLU A 370 21.64 0.82 -18.52
N SER A 371 21.15 -0.31 -19.03
CA SER A 371 20.43 -0.41 -20.32
C SER A 371 18.91 -0.20 -20.19
N GLY A 372 18.39 0.19 -19.01
CA GLY A 372 16.96 0.34 -18.75
C GLY A 372 16.40 -0.70 -17.79
N TRP A 373 15.08 -0.89 -17.84
CA TRP A 373 14.38 -1.83 -16.97
C TRP A 373 14.60 -3.28 -17.40
N THR A 374 15.11 -4.11 -16.48
CA THR A 374 15.21 -5.56 -16.63
C THR A 374 14.09 -6.23 -15.85
N GLN A 375 13.49 -7.28 -16.44
CA GLN A 375 12.40 -8.05 -15.84
C GLN A 375 12.96 -9.32 -15.19
N HIS A 376 12.60 -9.53 -13.94
CA HIS A 376 12.93 -10.75 -13.21
C HIS A 376 11.61 -11.41 -12.79
N LYS A 377 11.30 -12.58 -13.35
CA LYS A 377 10.21 -13.39 -12.81
C LYS A 377 10.61 -13.84 -11.41
N LEU A 378 9.69 -13.72 -10.47
CA LEU A 378 9.87 -14.28 -9.15
C LEU A 378 9.68 -15.80 -9.26
N SER A 379 10.75 -16.56 -9.03
CA SER A 379 10.72 -18.02 -9.03
C SER A 379 10.70 -18.55 -7.60
N HIS A 380 10.09 -19.71 -7.43
CA HIS A 380 10.32 -20.51 -6.23
C HIS A 380 11.78 -20.94 -6.19
N HIS A 381 12.40 -20.86 -5.04
CA HIS A 381 13.78 -21.29 -4.80
C HIS A 381 13.90 -22.81 -4.77
#